data_7b1800d7156533914b15a1a8af415b62
#
_entry.id   7b1800d7156533914b15a1a8af415b62
#
_cell.length_a   1.000
_cell.length_b   1.000
_cell.length_c   1.000
_cell.angle_alpha   90.00
_cell.angle_beta   90.00
_cell.angle_gamma   90.00
#
_symmetry.space_group_name_H-M   'P 1'
#
loop_
_entity.id
_entity.type
_entity.pdbx_description
1 polymer ?
#
loop_
_entity_poly.entity_id
_entity_poly.type
_entity_poly.pdbx_seq_one_letter_code
_entity_poly.pdbx_strand_id
1 'polypeptide(L)'
;GRQQVVRVNGEISQSKPVISGIPQGSVLGPLLFILYINDLPDTIQSNILLFADDTKIFNKVSSFEDAAKLQNDIHALNEWSDKWLLRFNTDKCHVLTLGKFDNIMYTHRYTLYDDELDHVFEEKDPGVIFDMEMTFAEHIAAKVKKANGIMGLIRRSFSFLDGATFKRLY
;
A
#
# COMPACT_ATOMS: atom_id res chain seq x y z
N GLY A 1 9.95 -26.07 17.35
CA GLY A 1 9.79 -24.96 16.38
C GLY A 1 8.96 -25.44 15.19
N ARG A 2 8.28 -24.52 14.50
CA ARG A 2 7.53 -24.82 13.27
C ARG A 2 8.51 -25.11 12.13
N GLN A 3 8.09 -26.03 11.25
CA GLN A 3 8.86 -26.34 10.03
C GLN A 3 7.93 -26.29 8.83
N GLN A 4 8.48 -26.02 7.66
CA GLN A 4 7.76 -26.01 6.39
C GLN A 4 8.44 -26.91 5.36
N VAL A 5 7.64 -27.53 4.53
CA VAL A 5 8.04 -28.27 3.33
C VAL A 5 7.15 -27.85 2.16
N VAL A 6 7.68 -27.93 0.95
CA VAL A 6 6.90 -27.74 -0.28
C VAL A 6 6.66 -29.09 -0.91
N ARG A 7 5.41 -29.38 -1.31
CA ARG A 7 5.04 -30.61 -2.02
C ARG A 7 4.54 -30.27 -3.42
N VAL A 8 5.19 -30.85 -4.44
CA VAL A 8 4.82 -30.68 -5.85
C VAL A 8 4.83 -32.05 -6.52
N ASN A 9 3.76 -32.46 -7.16
CA ASN A 9 3.64 -33.73 -7.88
C ASN A 9 4.06 -34.99 -7.07
N GLY A 10 3.82 -34.96 -5.77
CA GLY A 10 4.20 -36.08 -4.88
C GLY A 10 5.58 -35.97 -4.24
N GLU A 11 6.48 -35.21 -4.80
CA GLU A 11 7.79 -34.92 -4.26
C GLU A 11 7.75 -33.89 -3.13
N ILE A 12 8.60 -34.07 -2.12
CA ILE A 12 8.65 -33.21 -0.93
C ILE A 12 10.03 -32.58 -0.83
N SER A 13 10.09 -31.27 -0.66
CA SER A 13 11.35 -30.54 -0.43
C SER A 13 11.97 -30.87 0.93
N GLN A 14 13.22 -30.49 1.12
CA GLN A 14 13.82 -30.49 2.45
C GLN A 14 13.03 -29.59 3.41
N SER A 15 12.93 -30.01 4.66
CA SER A 15 12.28 -29.24 5.73
C SER A 15 13.14 -28.05 6.11
N LYS A 16 12.50 -26.86 6.22
CA LYS A 16 13.15 -25.62 6.72
C LYS A 16 12.41 -25.08 7.94
N PRO A 17 13.11 -24.54 8.94
CA PRO A 17 12.47 -23.94 10.10
C PRO A 17 11.71 -22.67 9.70
N VAL A 18 10.54 -22.45 10.31
CA VAL A 18 9.78 -21.18 10.23
C VAL A 18 10.13 -20.37 11.47
N ILE A 19 10.96 -19.36 11.29
CA ILE A 19 11.47 -18.54 12.39
C ILE A 19 10.57 -17.36 12.73
N SER A 20 9.75 -16.88 11.77
CA SER A 20 8.84 -15.75 11.96
C SER A 20 7.61 -15.88 11.06
N GLY A 21 6.63 -15.00 11.27
CA GLY A 21 5.43 -14.91 10.46
C GLY A 21 4.37 -15.96 10.83
N ILE A 22 3.25 -15.86 10.13
CA ILE A 22 2.08 -16.75 10.23
C ILE A 22 1.82 -17.46 8.91
N PRO A 23 1.16 -18.64 8.91
CA PRO A 23 0.82 -19.32 7.68
C PRO A 23 -0.10 -18.45 6.81
N GLN A 24 0.35 -18.12 5.59
CA GLN A 24 -0.49 -17.43 4.61
C GLN A 24 -1.70 -18.30 4.24
N GLY A 25 -2.86 -17.66 4.04
CA GLY A 25 -4.11 -18.37 3.76
C GLY A 25 -4.80 -18.97 4.99
N SER A 26 -4.26 -18.77 6.21
CA SER A 26 -4.97 -19.15 7.44
C SER A 26 -6.06 -18.14 7.78
N VAL A 27 -7.15 -18.58 8.38
CA VAL A 27 -8.25 -17.72 8.86
C VAL A 27 -7.77 -16.80 10.00
N LEU A 28 -6.84 -17.27 10.82
CA LEU A 28 -6.32 -16.52 11.97
C LEU A 28 -5.28 -15.47 11.59
N GLY A 29 -4.64 -15.59 10.43
CA GLY A 29 -3.59 -14.66 10.00
C GLY A 29 -4.04 -13.21 9.98
N PRO A 30 -5.08 -12.86 9.23
CA PRO A 30 -5.59 -11.48 9.18
C PRO A 30 -6.05 -10.97 10.55
N LEU A 31 -6.69 -11.81 11.36
CA LEU A 31 -7.14 -11.42 12.70
C LEU A 31 -5.96 -11.09 13.63
N LEU A 32 -4.94 -11.93 13.64
CA LEU A 32 -3.74 -11.71 14.44
C LEU A 32 -2.99 -10.46 13.98
N PHE A 33 -2.95 -10.21 12.66
CA PHE A 33 -2.34 -8.99 12.12
C PHE A 33 -3.07 -7.73 12.59
N ILE A 34 -4.41 -7.71 12.52
CA ILE A 34 -5.22 -6.57 12.99
C ILE A 34 -4.97 -6.32 14.49
N LEU A 35 -4.96 -7.36 15.30
CA LEU A 35 -4.64 -7.23 16.72
C LEU A 35 -3.24 -6.69 16.98
N TYR A 36 -2.30 -7.07 16.11
CA TYR A 36 -0.91 -6.68 16.23
C TYR A 36 -0.66 -5.21 15.87
N ILE A 37 -1.34 -4.69 14.85
CA ILE A 37 -1.18 -3.31 14.38
C ILE A 37 -2.10 -2.31 15.09
N ASN A 38 -2.98 -2.78 15.95
CA ASN A 38 -4.07 -1.99 16.53
C ASN A 38 -3.60 -0.80 17.41
N ASP A 39 -2.43 -0.90 18.03
CA ASP A 39 -1.85 0.16 18.87
C ASP A 39 -0.99 1.16 18.10
N LEU A 40 -0.75 0.93 16.78
CA LEU A 40 0.04 1.84 15.96
C LEU A 40 -0.52 3.26 15.90
N PRO A 41 -1.84 3.48 15.72
CA PRO A 41 -2.40 4.83 15.67
C PRO A 41 -2.20 5.63 16.96
N ASP A 42 -2.09 4.98 18.10
CA ASP A 42 -1.92 5.65 19.39
C ASP A 42 -0.56 6.34 19.52
N THR A 43 0.39 5.98 18.66
CA THR A 43 1.75 6.57 18.64
C THR A 43 1.86 7.80 17.74
N ILE A 44 0.86 8.08 16.91
CA ILE A 44 0.88 9.09 15.85
C ILE A 44 0.01 10.28 16.26
N GLN A 45 0.54 11.50 16.07
CA GLN A 45 -0.19 12.74 16.34
C GLN A 45 -0.93 13.28 15.10
N SER A 46 -0.37 13.04 13.91
CA SER A 46 -1.01 13.37 12.63
C SER A 46 -2.19 12.43 12.33
N ASN A 47 -2.90 12.69 11.24
CA ASN A 47 -3.93 11.76 10.79
C ASN A 47 -3.29 10.48 10.25
N ILE A 48 -3.87 9.35 10.58
CA ILE A 48 -3.43 8.03 10.11
C ILE A 48 -4.60 7.24 9.53
N LEU A 49 -4.36 6.53 8.45
CA LEU A 49 -5.27 5.56 7.86
C LEU A 49 -4.54 4.23 7.71
N LEU A 50 -5.20 3.17 8.13
CA LEU A 50 -4.73 1.79 8.01
C LEU A 50 -5.66 1.00 7.11
N PHE A 51 -5.10 0.28 6.15
CA PHE A 51 -5.81 -0.66 5.32
C PHE A 51 -4.98 -1.92 5.12
N ALA A 52 -5.33 -2.99 5.82
CA ALA A 52 -4.51 -4.20 5.94
C ALA A 52 -3.09 -3.85 6.41
N ASP A 53 -2.08 -4.09 5.58
CA ASP A 53 -0.66 -3.76 5.80
C ASP A 53 -0.27 -2.35 5.32
N ASP A 54 -1.13 -1.68 4.55
CA ASP A 54 -0.88 -0.32 4.08
C ASP A 54 -1.16 0.70 5.21
N THR A 55 -0.19 1.56 5.46
CA THR A 55 -0.26 2.64 6.46
C THR A 55 -0.05 3.97 5.76
N LYS A 56 -0.93 4.94 6.03
CA LYS A 56 -0.79 6.32 5.55
C LYS A 56 -0.86 7.28 6.71
N ILE A 57 0.12 8.14 6.80
CA ILE A 57 0.09 9.30 7.68
C ILE A 57 0.01 10.57 6.83
N PHE A 58 -0.80 11.52 7.25
CA PHE A 58 -0.97 12.76 6.51
C PHE A 58 -1.31 13.92 7.43
N ASN A 59 -0.85 15.10 7.03
CA ASN A 59 -1.17 16.34 7.70
C ASN A 59 -1.14 17.50 6.70
N LYS A 60 -1.77 18.61 7.08
CA LYS A 60 -1.57 19.87 6.37
C LYS A 60 -0.18 20.42 6.71
N VAL A 61 0.64 20.61 5.70
CA VAL A 61 1.98 21.17 5.85
C VAL A 61 1.97 22.60 5.25
N SER A 62 2.09 23.61 6.10
CA SER A 62 2.11 25.02 5.72
C SER A 62 3.40 25.73 6.19
N SER A 63 4.19 25.04 7.00
CA SER A 63 5.43 25.55 7.58
C SER A 63 6.45 24.42 7.76
N PHE A 64 7.71 24.78 7.98
CA PHE A 64 8.74 23.80 8.37
C PHE A 64 8.42 23.10 9.70
N GLU A 65 7.72 23.79 10.60
CA GLU A 65 7.29 23.19 11.86
C GLU A 65 6.26 22.08 11.64
N ASP A 66 5.31 22.27 10.70
CA ASP A 66 4.35 21.22 10.34
C ASP A 66 5.04 20.01 9.70
N ALA A 67 6.04 20.26 8.83
CA ALA A 67 6.84 19.20 8.24
C ALA A 67 7.64 18.44 9.30
N ALA A 68 8.22 19.14 10.28
CA ALA A 68 8.93 18.52 11.40
C ALA A 68 8.01 17.67 12.28
N LYS A 69 6.76 18.09 12.50
CA LYS A 69 5.77 17.26 13.22
C LYS A 69 5.50 15.94 12.49
N LEU A 70 5.33 16.01 11.17
CA LEU A 70 5.12 14.80 10.36
C LEU A 70 6.39 13.90 10.39
N GLN A 71 7.59 14.47 10.37
CA GLN A 71 8.82 13.69 10.55
C GLN A 71 8.90 13.04 11.92
N ASN A 72 8.44 13.72 12.99
CA ASN A 72 8.38 13.10 14.32
C ASN A 72 7.42 11.90 14.37
N ASP A 73 6.31 11.96 13.65
CA ASP A 73 5.40 10.82 13.53
C ASP A 73 6.06 9.65 12.77
N ILE A 74 6.86 9.93 11.74
CA ILE A 74 7.66 8.89 11.05
C ILE A 74 8.69 8.28 12.01
N HIS A 75 9.31 9.06 12.90
CA HIS A 75 10.19 8.52 13.94
C HIS A 75 9.42 7.64 14.93
N ALA A 76 8.20 8.03 15.32
CA ALA A 76 7.35 7.20 16.17
C ALA A 76 6.97 5.86 15.49
N LEU A 77 6.76 5.87 14.15
CA LEU A 77 6.60 4.62 13.37
C LEU A 77 7.85 3.74 13.47
N ASN A 78 9.05 4.31 13.39
CA ASN A 78 10.29 3.55 13.53
C ASN A 78 10.39 2.90 14.91
N GLU A 79 10.14 3.64 15.98
CA GLU A 79 10.17 3.13 17.34
C GLU A 79 9.14 2.01 17.56
N TRP A 80 7.92 2.20 17.03
CA TRP A 80 6.89 1.17 17.06
C TRP A 80 7.32 -0.09 16.30
N SER A 81 7.87 0.08 15.12
CA SER A 81 8.38 -0.98 14.25
C SER A 81 9.48 -1.81 14.94
N ASP A 82 10.42 -1.15 15.59
CA ASP A 82 11.51 -1.82 16.31
C ASP A 82 10.98 -2.57 17.56
N LYS A 83 10.04 -1.97 18.29
CA LYS A 83 9.38 -2.59 19.44
C LYS A 83 8.66 -3.89 19.06
N TRP A 84 7.93 -3.86 17.97
CA TRP A 84 7.10 -4.97 17.53
C TRP A 84 7.77 -5.90 16.51
N LEU A 85 9.01 -5.61 16.09
CA LEU A 85 9.77 -6.37 15.09
C LEU A 85 9.03 -6.52 13.75
N LEU A 86 8.28 -5.50 13.36
CA LEU A 86 7.54 -5.43 12.11
C LEU A 86 8.06 -4.25 11.28
N ARG A 87 9.03 -4.51 10.43
CA ARG A 87 9.70 -3.47 9.65
C ARG A 87 8.87 -3.03 8.44
N PHE A 88 8.81 -1.72 8.24
CA PHE A 88 8.31 -1.11 7.01
C PHE A 88 9.31 -1.34 5.87
N ASN A 89 8.80 -1.49 4.65
CA ASN A 89 9.64 -1.59 3.46
C ASN A 89 9.86 -0.20 2.87
N THR A 90 11.03 0.39 3.08
CA THR A 90 11.38 1.76 2.64
C THR A 90 11.30 1.93 1.13
N ASP A 91 11.62 0.88 0.34
CA ASP A 91 11.50 0.91 -1.14
C ASP A 91 10.07 1.09 -1.65
N LYS A 92 9.07 0.89 -0.78
CA LYS A 92 7.64 1.05 -1.09
C LYS A 92 7.00 2.24 -0.38
N CYS A 93 7.77 2.96 0.40
CA CYS A 93 7.30 4.13 1.13
C CYS A 93 7.62 5.40 0.35
N HIS A 94 6.60 6.18 0.06
CA HIS A 94 6.73 7.41 -0.73
C HIS A 94 6.07 8.59 -0.04
N VAL A 95 6.49 9.77 -0.45
CA VAL A 95 5.86 11.04 -0.05
C VAL A 95 5.08 11.59 -1.22
N LEU A 96 3.77 11.71 -1.07
CA LEU A 96 2.91 12.39 -2.04
C LEU A 96 2.44 13.72 -1.45
N THR A 97 2.77 14.82 -2.11
CA THR A 97 2.28 16.15 -1.75
C THR A 97 1.05 16.46 -2.59
N LEU A 98 -0.08 16.79 -1.94
CA LEU A 98 -1.33 17.14 -2.59
C LEU A 98 -1.56 18.65 -2.54
N GLY A 99 -1.95 19.24 -3.66
CA GLY A 99 -2.33 20.64 -3.77
C GLY A 99 -1.36 21.52 -4.56
N LYS A 100 -1.53 22.85 -4.45
CA LYS A 100 -0.69 23.80 -5.18
C LYS A 100 0.73 23.77 -4.64
N PHE A 101 1.68 23.88 -5.56
CA PHE A 101 3.12 23.94 -5.25
C PHE A 101 3.42 25.10 -4.30
N ASP A 102 3.84 24.74 -3.10
CA ASP A 102 4.52 25.65 -2.20
C ASP A 102 5.95 25.15 -2.01
N ASN A 103 6.95 26.02 -2.14
CA ASN A 103 8.36 25.64 -2.09
C ASN A 103 8.75 24.91 -0.79
N ILE A 104 8.03 25.15 0.31
CA ILE A 104 8.28 24.52 1.61
C ILE A 104 8.03 23.01 1.56
N MET A 105 7.00 22.57 0.85
CA MET A 105 6.59 21.16 0.81
C MET A 105 7.60 20.26 0.10
N TYR A 106 8.36 20.80 -0.87
CA TYR A 106 9.32 20.02 -1.66
C TYR A 106 10.75 20.09 -1.15
N THR A 107 11.04 21.02 -0.24
CA THR A 107 12.39 21.14 0.32
C THR A 107 12.61 20.32 1.56
N HIS A 108 11.53 19.87 2.22
CA HIS A 108 11.64 18.99 3.38
C HIS A 108 11.82 17.55 2.95
N ARG A 109 12.90 16.91 3.41
CA ARG A 109 13.20 15.51 3.16
C ARG A 109 12.75 14.69 4.35
N TYR A 110 11.83 13.75 4.08
CA TYR A 110 11.36 12.81 5.09
C TYR A 110 12.23 11.56 5.08
N THR A 111 12.55 11.06 6.27
CA THR A 111 13.37 9.84 6.42
C THR A 111 12.64 8.81 7.26
N LEU A 112 12.68 7.57 6.82
CA LEU A 112 12.17 6.40 7.52
C LEU A 112 13.35 5.46 7.80
N TYR A 113 13.64 5.16 9.06
CA TYR A 113 14.93 4.63 9.50
C TYR A 113 16.06 5.60 9.07
N ASP A 114 17.01 5.10 8.30
CA ASP A 114 18.13 5.90 7.75
C ASP A 114 17.92 6.25 6.26
N ASP A 115 16.80 5.80 5.66
CA ASP A 115 16.51 5.98 4.25
C ASP A 115 15.68 7.25 4.03
N GLU A 116 16.08 8.06 3.04
CA GLU A 116 15.28 9.20 2.56
C GLU A 116 14.12 8.66 1.70
N LEU A 117 12.91 9.14 1.96
CA LEU A 117 11.72 8.75 1.20
C LEU A 117 11.61 9.55 -0.10
N ASP A 118 11.35 8.84 -1.20
CA ASP A 118 11.16 9.46 -2.50
C ASP A 118 9.88 10.28 -2.57
N HIS A 119 9.96 11.50 -3.10
CA HIS A 119 8.79 12.28 -3.46
C HIS A 119 8.25 11.81 -4.81
N VAL A 120 6.98 11.44 -4.83
CA VAL A 120 6.29 10.99 -6.04
C VAL A 120 5.21 12.00 -6.45
N PHE A 121 4.91 12.06 -7.75
CA PHE A 121 3.86 12.94 -8.29
C PHE A 121 2.50 12.24 -8.36
N GLU A 122 2.52 10.92 -8.28
CA GLU A 122 1.33 10.09 -8.22
C GLU A 122 1.58 8.86 -7.34
N GLU A 123 0.56 8.38 -6.67
CA GLU A 123 0.62 7.16 -5.86
C GLU A 123 -0.62 6.32 -6.09
N LYS A 124 -0.40 5.03 -6.18
CA LYS A 124 -1.48 4.06 -6.33
C LYS A 124 -1.96 3.57 -4.97
N ASP A 125 -3.03 4.12 -4.52
CA ASP A 125 -3.80 3.62 -3.38
C ASP A 125 -4.73 2.45 -3.77
N PRO A 126 -5.18 1.57 -2.87
CA PRO A 126 -6.07 0.46 -3.22
C PRO A 126 -7.22 0.87 -4.13
N GLY A 127 -7.09 0.54 -5.41
CA GLY A 127 -8.09 0.80 -6.46
C GLY A 127 -8.07 2.18 -7.11
N VAL A 128 -7.36 3.19 -6.59
CA VAL A 128 -7.31 4.57 -7.11
C VAL A 128 -5.86 5.01 -7.31
N ILE A 129 -5.60 5.76 -8.38
CA ILE A 129 -4.34 6.48 -8.56
C ILE A 129 -4.61 7.93 -8.20
N PHE A 130 -3.93 8.44 -7.19
CA PHE A 130 -3.94 9.84 -6.79
C PHE A 130 -2.78 10.55 -7.46
N ASP A 131 -3.04 11.67 -8.09
CA ASP A 131 -2.04 12.61 -8.56
C ASP A 131 -2.02 13.85 -7.66
N MET A 132 -0.89 14.56 -7.62
CA MET A 132 -0.67 15.70 -6.75
C MET A 132 -1.68 16.85 -6.94
N GLU A 133 -2.24 16.99 -8.14
CA GLU A 133 -3.24 18.01 -8.46
C GLU A 133 -4.68 17.54 -8.24
N MET A 134 -4.86 16.26 -7.86
CA MET A 134 -6.17 15.61 -7.65
C MET A 134 -7.05 15.63 -8.90
N THR A 135 -6.43 15.55 -10.08
CA THR A 135 -7.16 15.52 -11.37
C THR A 135 -7.73 14.15 -11.70
N PHE A 136 -7.10 13.09 -11.15
CA PHE A 136 -7.42 11.69 -11.44
C PHE A 136 -7.30 11.30 -12.92
N ALA A 137 -6.56 12.08 -13.72
CA ALA A 137 -6.45 11.85 -15.16
C ALA A 137 -5.86 10.46 -15.48
N GLU A 138 -4.74 10.10 -14.85
CA GLU A 138 -4.11 8.78 -15.03
C GLU A 138 -4.99 7.65 -14.50
N HIS A 139 -5.69 7.85 -13.40
CA HIS A 139 -6.66 6.88 -12.90
C HIS A 139 -7.75 6.58 -13.93
N ILE A 140 -8.38 7.61 -14.46
CA ILE A 140 -9.45 7.50 -15.45
C ILE A 140 -8.90 6.81 -16.71
N ALA A 141 -7.75 7.25 -17.22
CA ALA A 141 -7.11 6.65 -18.40
C ALA A 141 -6.83 5.16 -18.20
N ALA A 142 -6.29 4.77 -17.04
CA ALA A 142 -6.01 3.38 -16.70
C ALA A 142 -7.30 2.53 -16.65
N LYS A 143 -8.37 3.06 -16.06
CA LYS A 143 -9.67 2.35 -15.99
C LYS A 143 -10.31 2.19 -17.36
N VAL A 144 -10.28 3.24 -18.19
CA VAL A 144 -10.76 3.18 -19.57
C VAL A 144 -9.96 2.16 -20.39
N LYS A 145 -8.63 2.17 -20.28
CA LYS A 145 -7.76 1.19 -20.96
C LYS A 145 -8.10 -0.24 -20.54
N LYS A 146 -8.30 -0.49 -19.25
CA LYS A 146 -8.67 -1.81 -18.72
C LYS A 146 -10.05 -2.24 -19.25
N ALA A 147 -11.05 -1.37 -19.22
CA ALA A 147 -12.38 -1.65 -19.76
C ALA A 147 -12.33 -1.99 -21.26
N ASN A 148 -11.62 -1.19 -22.04
CA ASN A 148 -11.45 -1.45 -23.48
C ASN A 148 -10.72 -2.78 -23.75
N GLY A 149 -9.74 -3.14 -22.93
CA GLY A 149 -9.06 -4.43 -23.00
C GLY A 149 -10.01 -5.62 -22.78
N ILE A 150 -10.86 -5.54 -21.74
CA ILE A 150 -11.89 -6.54 -21.46
C ILE A 150 -12.90 -6.62 -22.60
N MET A 151 -13.39 -5.48 -23.10
CA MET A 151 -14.27 -5.43 -24.26
C MET A 151 -13.65 -6.08 -25.51
N GLY A 152 -12.37 -5.83 -25.76
CA GLY A 152 -11.63 -6.45 -26.85
C GLY A 152 -11.50 -7.98 -26.69
N LEU A 153 -11.30 -8.44 -25.45
CA LEU A 153 -11.28 -9.87 -25.14
C LEU A 153 -12.63 -10.53 -25.40
N ILE A 154 -13.72 -9.94 -24.89
CA ILE A 154 -15.09 -10.44 -25.10
C ILE A 154 -15.41 -10.53 -26.59
N ARG A 155 -15.15 -9.46 -27.36
CA ARG A 155 -15.38 -9.45 -28.83
C ARG A 155 -14.63 -10.54 -29.58
N ARG A 156 -13.41 -10.88 -29.14
CA ARG A 156 -12.60 -11.94 -29.78
C ARG A 156 -13.01 -13.34 -29.36
N SER A 157 -13.55 -13.49 -28.14
CA SER A 157 -13.89 -14.80 -27.57
C SER A 157 -15.27 -15.30 -28.00
N PHE A 158 -16.16 -14.41 -28.41
CA PHE A 158 -17.54 -14.75 -28.75
C PHE A 158 -17.84 -14.34 -30.19
N SER A 159 -18.19 -15.31 -31.05
CA SER A 159 -18.62 -15.08 -32.43
C SER A 159 -20.02 -14.48 -32.54
N PHE A 160 -20.85 -14.72 -31.52
CA PHE A 160 -22.18 -14.13 -31.38
C PHE A 160 -22.36 -13.65 -29.94
N LEU A 161 -22.79 -12.38 -29.79
CA LEU A 161 -22.97 -11.74 -28.49
C LEU A 161 -24.33 -11.03 -28.50
N ASP A 162 -25.33 -11.64 -27.87
CA ASP A 162 -26.60 -10.98 -27.62
C ASP A 162 -26.52 -10.06 -26.39
N GLY A 163 -27.51 -9.16 -26.24
CA GLY A 163 -27.54 -8.19 -25.14
C GLY A 163 -27.64 -8.84 -23.75
N ALA A 164 -28.22 -10.04 -23.63
CA ALA A 164 -28.34 -10.76 -22.36
C ALA A 164 -27.01 -11.38 -21.96
N THR A 165 -26.31 -12.01 -22.90
CA THR A 165 -24.97 -12.56 -22.69
C THR A 165 -23.97 -11.46 -22.37
N PHE A 166 -24.01 -10.35 -23.09
CA PHE A 166 -23.13 -9.21 -22.84
C PHE A 166 -23.28 -8.69 -21.39
N LYS A 167 -24.53 -8.48 -20.92
CA LYS A 167 -24.78 -8.03 -19.54
C LYS A 167 -24.30 -8.97 -18.44
N ARG A 168 -24.14 -10.26 -18.72
CA ARG A 168 -23.62 -11.26 -17.76
C ARG A 168 -22.09 -11.32 -17.75
N LEU A 169 -21.45 -10.90 -18.83
CA LEU A 169 -19.99 -10.93 -19.00
C LEU A 169 -19.33 -9.60 -18.60
N TYR A 170 -20.08 -8.52 -18.61
CA TYR A 170 -19.64 -7.19 -18.22
C TYR A 170 -20.07 -6.89 -16.78
#